data_790d9eb4061138414b16abf7a8632a8f
#
_entry.id   790d9eb4061138414b16abf7a8632a8f
#
_cell.length_a   1.000
_cell.length_b   1.000
_cell.length_c   1.000
_cell.angle_alpha   90.00
_cell.angle_beta   90.00
_cell.angle_gamma   90.00
#
_symmetry.space_group_name_H-M   'P 1'
#
loop_
_entity.id
_entity.type
_entity.pdbx_description
1 polymer ?
#
loop_
_entity_poly.entity_id
_entity_poly.type
_entity_poly.pdbx_seq_one_letter_code
_entity_poly.pdbx_strand_id
1 'polypeptide(L)'
;MWLAIQSVKDKETDIVISAGNTGALLVVSKLNLKMIESIDKPALSALWPNKKGMSVVLDLGANIECSSKNLFDFSLMGASLYTSLYPNDKPN
;
A
#
# COMPACT_ATOMS: atom_id res chain seq x y z
N MET A 1 -17.06 0.91 5.99
CA MET A 1 -15.58 0.81 5.98
C MET A 1 -15.04 -0.08 7.09
N TRP A 2 -15.31 0.20 8.37
CA TRP A 2 -14.82 -0.60 9.51
C TRP A 2 -15.18 -2.09 9.39
N LEU A 3 -16.44 -2.43 9.16
CA LEU A 3 -16.89 -3.82 9.04
C LEU A 3 -16.25 -4.56 7.87
N ALA A 4 -16.04 -3.88 6.75
CA ALA A 4 -15.36 -4.47 5.58
C ALA A 4 -13.89 -4.79 5.87
N ILE A 5 -13.20 -3.93 6.61
CA ILE A 5 -11.80 -4.19 7.03
C ILE A 5 -11.76 -5.27 8.11
N GLN A 6 -12.74 -5.28 9.01
CA GLN A 6 -12.85 -6.31 10.04
C GLN A 6 -13.03 -7.71 9.43
N SER A 7 -13.81 -7.84 8.37
CA SER A 7 -14.00 -9.14 7.69
C SER A 7 -12.71 -9.71 7.09
N VAL A 8 -11.80 -8.84 6.63
CA VAL A 8 -10.46 -9.27 6.19
C VAL A 8 -9.63 -9.75 7.39
N LYS A 9 -9.67 -9.01 8.51
CA LYS A 9 -8.98 -9.42 9.74
C LYS A 9 -9.46 -10.76 10.26
N ASP A 10 -10.77 -11.01 10.19
CA ASP A 10 -11.42 -12.24 10.65
C ASP A 10 -11.31 -13.38 9.63
N LYS A 11 -10.62 -13.13 8.50
CA LYS A 11 -10.40 -14.09 7.39
C LYS A 11 -11.69 -14.57 6.72
N GLU A 12 -12.73 -13.77 6.79
CA GLU A 12 -13.99 -14.02 6.07
C GLU A 12 -13.90 -13.60 4.61
N THR A 13 -13.01 -12.63 4.33
CA THR A 13 -12.70 -12.13 2.98
C THR A 13 -11.21 -11.93 2.81
N ASP A 14 -10.72 -11.94 1.56
CA ASP A 14 -9.30 -11.78 1.25
C ASP A 14 -8.90 -10.33 1.01
N ILE A 15 -9.82 -9.51 0.53
CA ILE A 15 -9.58 -8.09 0.21
C ILE A 15 -10.79 -7.24 0.59
N VAL A 16 -10.55 -5.93 0.68
CA VAL A 16 -11.59 -4.92 0.83
C VAL A 16 -11.48 -3.88 -0.28
N ILE A 17 -12.63 -3.47 -0.84
CA ILE A 17 -12.74 -2.37 -1.79
C ILE A 17 -13.61 -1.30 -1.15
N SER A 18 -13.13 -0.06 -1.18
CA SER A 18 -13.84 1.08 -0.59
C SER A 18 -13.75 2.29 -1.50
N ALA A 19 -14.89 2.91 -1.78
CA ALA A 19 -14.99 4.20 -2.47
C ALA A 19 -15.07 5.39 -1.47
N GLY A 20 -14.78 5.14 -0.20
CA GLY A 20 -14.81 6.15 0.85
C GLY A 20 -13.56 7.03 0.89
N ASN A 21 -13.43 7.82 1.96
CA ASN A 21 -12.28 8.69 2.16
C ASN A 21 -10.99 7.87 2.31
N THR A 22 -9.98 8.18 1.50
CA THR A 22 -8.72 7.44 1.43
C THR A 22 -7.92 7.52 2.74
N GLY A 23 -7.88 8.69 3.39
CA GLY A 23 -7.21 8.85 4.68
C GLY A 23 -7.86 8.03 5.79
N ALA A 24 -9.20 8.01 5.81
CA ALA A 24 -9.95 7.19 6.75
C ALA A 24 -9.70 5.70 6.51
N LEU A 25 -9.68 5.26 5.24
CA LEU A 25 -9.36 3.88 4.88
C LEU A 25 -7.97 3.47 5.39
N LEU A 26 -6.97 4.32 5.19
CA LEU A 26 -5.60 4.08 5.64
C LEU A 26 -5.53 3.94 7.18
N VAL A 27 -6.13 4.89 7.91
CA VAL A 27 -6.12 4.90 9.38
C VAL A 27 -6.87 3.69 9.95
N VAL A 28 -8.07 3.42 9.46
CA VAL A 28 -8.89 2.29 9.93
C VAL A 28 -8.21 0.96 9.61
N SER A 29 -7.59 0.83 8.45
CA SER A 29 -6.81 -0.37 8.08
C SER A 29 -5.62 -0.56 9.02
N LYS A 30 -4.87 0.50 9.31
CA LYS A 30 -3.72 0.44 10.23
C LYS A 30 -4.14 0.05 11.65
N LEU A 31 -5.28 0.52 12.13
CA LEU A 31 -5.80 0.19 13.47
C LEU A 31 -6.31 -1.24 13.56
N ASN A 32 -6.96 -1.72 12.50
CA ASN A 32 -7.59 -3.04 12.49
C ASN A 32 -6.65 -4.17 12.08
N LEU A 33 -5.87 -3.95 11.02
CA LEU A 33 -4.90 -4.89 10.50
C LEU A 33 -3.53 -4.60 11.12
N LYS A 34 -2.79 -5.65 11.40
CA LYS A 34 -1.41 -5.46 11.88
C LYS A 34 -0.51 -5.01 10.73
N MET A 35 0.45 -4.16 11.04
CA MET A 35 1.53 -3.84 10.11
C MET A 35 2.43 -5.06 9.88
N ILE A 36 3.03 -5.13 8.69
CA ILE A 36 4.11 -6.08 8.41
C ILE A 36 5.29 -5.74 9.33
N GLU A 37 5.94 -6.78 9.86
CA GLU A 37 7.12 -6.61 10.71
C GLU A 37 8.17 -5.74 10.01
N SER A 38 8.77 -4.83 10.74
CA SER A 38 9.75 -3.83 10.26
C SER A 38 9.20 -2.69 9.39
N ILE A 39 7.92 -2.69 9.02
CA ILE A 39 7.28 -1.60 8.27
C ILE A 39 6.47 -0.73 9.22
N ASP A 40 6.87 0.53 9.36
CA ASP A 40 6.27 1.44 10.35
C ASP A 40 4.99 2.11 9.85
N LYS A 41 4.92 2.39 8.54
CA LYS A 41 3.82 3.14 7.94
C LYS A 41 3.27 2.42 6.71
N PRO A 42 1.94 2.38 6.54
CA PRO A 42 1.34 1.99 5.27
C PRO A 42 1.56 3.10 4.24
N ALA A 43 1.55 2.75 2.97
CA ALA A 43 1.65 3.70 1.87
C ALA A 43 0.47 3.55 0.91
N LEU A 44 0.01 4.67 0.39
CA LEU A 44 -0.94 4.68 -0.71
C LEU A 44 -0.17 4.52 -2.01
N SER A 45 -0.48 3.50 -2.79
CA SER A 45 0.19 3.22 -4.06
C SER A 45 -0.75 3.35 -5.25
N ALA A 46 -0.18 3.72 -6.39
CA ALA A 46 -0.87 3.69 -7.67
C ALA A 46 0.06 3.25 -8.79
N LEU A 47 -0.56 2.77 -9.87
CA LEU A 47 0.13 2.51 -11.12
C LEU A 47 0.07 3.79 -11.98
N TRP A 48 1.24 4.29 -12.36
CA TRP A 48 1.37 5.50 -13.14
C TRP A 48 1.89 5.17 -14.54
N PRO A 49 1.14 5.47 -15.61
CA PRO A 49 1.59 5.21 -16.96
C PRO A 49 2.76 6.13 -17.35
N ASN A 50 3.72 5.59 -18.06
CA ASN A 50 4.84 6.32 -18.63
C ASN A 50 5.13 5.84 -20.06
N LYS A 51 6.08 6.48 -20.73
CA LYS A 51 6.41 6.15 -22.14
C LYS A 51 6.94 4.73 -22.35
N LYS A 52 7.40 4.06 -21.31
CA LYS A 52 7.98 2.71 -21.37
C LYS A 52 7.09 1.63 -20.73
N GLY A 53 5.93 2.01 -20.18
CA GLY A 53 5.04 1.08 -19.50
C GLY A 53 4.39 1.69 -18.26
N MET A 54 4.45 0.99 -17.15
CA MET A 54 3.84 1.39 -15.88
C MET A 54 4.90 1.54 -14.79
N SER A 55 4.73 2.54 -13.95
CA SER A 55 5.51 2.72 -12.72
C SER A 55 4.63 2.54 -11.51
N VAL A 56 5.14 1.94 -10.47
CA VAL A 56 4.50 1.95 -9.14
C VAL A 56 4.97 3.20 -8.40
N VAL A 57 4.02 4.01 -7.98
CA VAL A 57 4.28 5.23 -7.20
C VAL A 57 3.74 5.05 -5.79
N LEU A 58 4.56 5.33 -4.81
CA LEU A 58 4.24 5.40 -3.38
C LEU A 58 4.85 6.71 -2.85
N ASP A 59 4.45 7.26 -1.88
CA ASP A 59 3.27 7.42 -1.09
C ASP A 59 2.47 8.63 -1.64
N LEU A 60 1.27 8.43 -2.09
CA LEU A 60 0.50 9.47 -2.78
C LEU A 60 -0.23 10.39 -1.78
N GLY A 61 0.55 11.09 -0.96
CA GLY A 61 0.05 12.09 -0.02
C GLY A 61 -0.65 11.53 1.22
N ALA A 62 -0.49 10.25 1.52
CA ALA A 62 -1.10 9.62 2.68
C ALA A 62 -0.33 9.91 3.98
N ASN A 63 0.98 10.13 3.89
CA ASN A 63 1.84 10.48 5.02
C ASN A 63 2.40 11.89 4.80
N ILE A 64 2.17 12.80 5.77
CA ILE A 64 2.63 14.19 5.69
C ILE A 64 4.15 14.27 5.88
N GLU A 65 4.69 13.47 6.79
CA GLU A 65 6.11 13.43 7.09
C GLU A 65 6.65 12.00 6.96
N CYS A 66 7.76 11.87 6.25
CA CYS A 66 8.44 10.60 6.05
C CYS A 66 9.91 10.74 6.44
N SER A 67 10.40 9.81 7.26
CA SER A 67 11.83 9.66 7.54
C SER A 67 12.53 8.95 6.38
N SER A 68 13.86 8.96 6.38
CA SER A 68 14.66 8.18 5.43
C SER A 68 14.35 6.67 5.50
N LYS A 69 14.06 6.15 6.71
CA LYS A 69 13.61 4.77 6.90
C LYS A 69 12.28 4.51 6.18
N ASN A 70 11.32 5.43 6.30
CA ASN A 70 10.03 5.28 5.62
C ASN A 70 10.19 5.24 4.10
N LEU A 71 11.05 6.09 3.52
CA LEU A 71 11.32 6.09 2.09
C LEU A 71 11.98 4.77 1.64
N PHE A 72 12.88 4.23 2.45
CA PHE A 72 13.48 2.93 2.20
C PHE A 72 12.42 1.81 2.25
N ASP A 73 11.58 1.79 3.26
CA ASP A 73 10.48 0.83 3.40
C ASP A 73 9.52 0.90 2.19
N PHE A 74 9.17 2.11 1.75
CA PHE A 74 8.32 2.31 0.57
C PHE A 74 8.97 1.81 -0.71
N SER A 75 10.28 1.95 -0.85
CA SER A 75 11.00 1.39 -2.00
C SER A 75 10.94 -0.13 -2.05
N LEU A 76 11.06 -0.79 -0.91
CA LEU A 76 10.91 -2.25 -0.80
C LEU A 76 9.46 -2.69 -1.11
N MET A 77 8.48 -1.98 -0.57
CA MET A 77 7.07 -2.25 -0.83
C MET A 77 6.73 -2.08 -2.31
N GLY A 78 7.20 -1.00 -2.92
CA GLY A 78 7.01 -0.71 -4.34
C GLY A 78 7.66 -1.75 -5.25
N ALA A 79 8.88 -2.15 -4.95
CA ALA A 79 9.58 -3.21 -5.68
C ALA A 79 8.85 -4.56 -5.59
N SER A 80 8.37 -4.91 -4.39
CA SER A 80 7.59 -6.13 -4.18
C SER A 80 6.28 -6.12 -4.94
N LEU A 81 5.56 -5.00 -4.91
CA LEU A 81 4.30 -4.84 -5.67
C LEU A 81 4.55 -4.92 -7.17
N TYR A 82 5.57 -4.22 -7.68
CA TYR A 82 5.92 -4.25 -9.09
C TYR A 82 6.25 -5.67 -9.56
N THR A 83 7.09 -6.38 -8.82
CA THR A 83 7.46 -7.76 -9.14
C THR A 83 6.26 -8.72 -9.12
N SER A 84 5.30 -8.49 -8.22
CA SER A 84 4.07 -9.28 -8.16
C SER A 84 3.16 -9.05 -9.36
N LEU A 85 3.10 -7.81 -9.87
CA LEU A 85 2.29 -7.46 -11.04
C LEU A 85 2.98 -7.81 -12.36
N TYR A 86 4.30 -7.72 -12.41
CA TYR A 86 5.13 -7.93 -13.60
C TYR A 86 6.28 -8.90 -13.30
N PRO A 87 5.98 -10.21 -13.14
CA PRO A 87 6.98 -11.17 -12.64
C PRO A 87 8.17 -11.39 -13.58
N ASN A 88 8.06 -11.01 -14.85
CA ASN A 88 9.14 -11.11 -15.83
C ASN A 88 10.01 -9.86 -15.96
N ASP A 89 9.62 -8.78 -15.26
CA ASP A 89 10.35 -7.51 -15.27
C ASP A 89 11.02 -7.27 -13.92
N LYS A 90 12.08 -6.45 -13.95
CA LYS A 90 12.74 -5.98 -12.73
C LYS A 90 12.44 -4.50 -12.53
N PRO A 91 12.07 -4.09 -11.31
CA PRO A 91 11.94 -2.67 -10.99
C PRO A 91 13.32 -1.99 -11.06
N ASN A 92 13.31 -0.80 -11.62
CA ASN A 92 14.51 0.08 -11.68
C ASN A 92 14.54 0.99 -10.47
#